data_3bc7479fe28d0bf45a1f9380af4ebae5
#
_entry.id   3bc7479fe28d0bf45a1f9380af4ebae5
#
_cell.length_a   1.000
_cell.length_b   1.000
_cell.length_c   1.000
_cell.angle_alpha   90.00
_cell.angle_beta   90.00
_cell.angle_gamma   90.00
#
_symmetry.space_group_name_H-M   'P 1'
#
loop_
_entity.id
_entity.type
_entity.pdbx_description
1 polymer ?
#
loop_
_entity_poly.entity_id
_entity_poly.type
_entity_poly.pdbx_seq_one_letter_code
_entity_poly.pdbx_strand_id
1 'polypeptide(L)'
;MLFLGDYVDRGSYSIEVCIFLYALKICYPNEIIMLRGNHESRAMTEHFTFREEVLNKYEGDESVYEMFIESFESLPIAADVNGDYLCMHGGISPELVTVDDVNKIDRFIEPPLSGFLCDLLWSDPCGDKEARGMKYSKNVERECSYKFGLEPVK
;
A
#
# COMPACT_ATOMS: atom_id res chain seq x y z
N MET A 1 -8.07 -12.42 9.11
CA MET A 1 -6.83 -12.49 8.28
C MET A 1 -6.55 -11.10 7.75
N LEU A 2 -5.29 -10.62 7.82
CA LEU A 2 -4.87 -9.30 7.34
C LEU A 2 -3.89 -9.49 6.17
N PHE A 3 -4.18 -8.84 5.03
CA PHE A 3 -3.33 -8.76 3.86
C PHE A 3 -2.74 -7.35 3.76
N LEU A 4 -1.44 -7.23 3.50
CA LEU A 4 -0.70 -5.97 3.61
C LEU A 4 -0.47 -5.26 2.27
N GLY A 5 -1.21 -5.58 1.22
CA GLY A 5 -1.06 -4.95 -0.10
C GLY A 5 -0.21 -5.75 -1.08
N ASP A 6 0.06 -5.12 -2.22
CA ASP A 6 0.81 -5.66 -3.36
C ASP A 6 0.17 -6.94 -3.94
N TYR A 7 -1.11 -6.82 -4.31
CA TYR A 7 -1.88 -7.91 -4.93
C TYR A 7 -1.64 -8.03 -6.43
N VAL A 8 -1.10 -7.00 -7.03
CA VAL A 8 -0.96 -6.84 -8.49
C VAL A 8 0.50 -6.66 -8.90
N ASP A 9 0.73 -6.73 -10.21
CA ASP A 9 2.01 -6.61 -10.88
C ASP A 9 2.95 -7.82 -10.77
N ARG A 10 3.92 -7.88 -11.70
CA ARG A 10 5.00 -8.88 -11.79
C ARG A 10 4.54 -10.34 -11.94
N GLY A 11 3.24 -10.56 -12.09
CA GLY A 11 2.64 -11.86 -12.37
C GLY A 11 1.68 -11.77 -13.55
N SER A 12 0.97 -12.87 -13.84
CA SER A 12 0.01 -12.96 -14.94
C SER A 12 -1.42 -13.22 -14.47
N TYR A 13 -1.65 -13.21 -13.15
CA TYR A 13 -2.92 -13.56 -12.53
C TYR A 13 -3.36 -12.55 -11.46
N SER A 14 -2.95 -11.28 -11.64
CA SER A 14 -3.28 -10.20 -10.69
C SER A 14 -4.79 -9.98 -10.58
N ILE A 15 -5.50 -10.07 -11.71
CA ILE A 15 -6.96 -9.94 -11.76
C ILE A 15 -7.62 -11.05 -10.93
N GLU A 16 -7.20 -12.29 -11.13
CA GLU A 16 -7.74 -13.45 -10.43
C GLU A 16 -7.48 -13.35 -8.92
N VAL A 17 -6.29 -12.86 -8.52
CA VAL A 17 -5.96 -12.59 -7.11
C VAL A 17 -6.90 -11.54 -6.54
N CYS A 18 -7.07 -10.40 -7.21
CA CYS A 18 -7.97 -9.34 -6.76
C CYS A 18 -9.41 -9.83 -6.62
N ILE A 19 -9.95 -10.50 -7.65
CA ILE A 19 -11.32 -11.01 -7.62
C ILE A 19 -11.49 -12.03 -6.49
N PHE A 20 -10.53 -12.92 -6.29
CA PHE A 20 -10.59 -13.90 -5.21
C PHE A 20 -10.59 -13.24 -3.84
N LEU A 21 -9.70 -12.27 -3.60
CA LEU A 21 -9.63 -11.56 -2.33
C LEU A 21 -10.86 -10.69 -2.09
N TYR A 22 -11.40 -10.04 -3.11
CA TYR A 22 -12.64 -9.27 -3.01
C TYR A 22 -13.83 -10.17 -2.70
N ALA A 23 -13.93 -11.35 -3.33
CA ALA A 23 -14.95 -12.33 -3.00
C ALA A 23 -14.86 -12.79 -1.55
N LEU A 24 -13.65 -13.06 -1.05
CA LEU A 24 -13.42 -13.38 0.37
C LEU A 24 -13.84 -12.21 1.27
N LYS A 25 -13.47 -10.97 0.91
CA LYS A 25 -13.85 -9.77 1.68
C LYS A 25 -15.36 -9.57 1.74
N ILE A 26 -16.08 -9.83 0.66
CA ILE A 26 -17.55 -9.75 0.61
C ILE A 26 -18.18 -10.86 1.45
N CYS A 27 -17.67 -12.08 1.37
CA CYS A 27 -18.20 -13.21 2.14
C CYS A 27 -17.88 -13.13 3.63
N TYR A 28 -16.71 -12.57 3.99
CA TYR A 28 -16.19 -12.54 5.35
C TYR A 28 -15.70 -11.12 5.71
N PRO A 29 -16.61 -10.13 5.76
CA PRO A 29 -16.23 -8.71 5.86
C PRO A 29 -15.49 -8.33 7.14
N ASN A 30 -15.68 -9.07 8.23
CA ASN A 30 -15.03 -8.80 9.52
C ASN A 30 -13.74 -9.61 9.71
N GLU A 31 -13.58 -10.71 9.00
CA GLU A 31 -12.44 -11.62 9.12
C GLU A 31 -11.33 -11.35 8.08
N ILE A 32 -11.69 -10.76 6.95
CA ILE A 32 -10.77 -10.42 5.87
C ILE A 32 -10.55 -8.91 5.84
N ILE A 33 -9.31 -8.51 6.07
CA ILE A 33 -8.88 -7.12 5.98
C ILE A 33 -7.81 -7.04 4.90
N MET A 34 -7.96 -6.10 3.98
CA MET A 34 -7.02 -5.85 2.88
C MET A 34 -6.51 -4.42 2.99
N LEU A 35 -5.21 -4.23 3.08
CA LEU A 35 -4.58 -2.91 3.04
C LEU A 35 -4.12 -2.59 1.62
N ARG A 36 -4.01 -1.30 1.33
CA ARG A 36 -3.42 -0.79 0.10
C ARG A 36 -1.91 -0.92 0.16
N GLY A 37 -1.28 -1.49 -0.87
CA GLY A 37 0.15 -1.42 -1.12
C GLY A 37 0.47 -0.31 -2.11
N ASN A 38 1.75 -0.09 -2.37
CA ASN A 38 2.19 0.91 -3.33
C ASN A 38 1.89 0.48 -4.79
N HIS A 39 1.79 -0.82 -5.06
CA HIS A 39 1.37 -1.34 -6.35
C HIS A 39 -0.13 -1.14 -6.64
N GLU A 40 -0.96 -0.93 -5.63
CA GLU A 40 -2.36 -0.58 -5.79
C GLU A 40 -2.52 0.93 -6.10
N SER A 41 -1.89 1.36 -7.21
CA SER A 41 -1.88 2.73 -7.71
C SER A 41 -1.77 2.77 -9.23
N ARG A 42 -2.26 3.85 -9.84
CA ARG A 42 -2.19 4.05 -11.30
C ARG A 42 -0.74 4.09 -11.78
N ALA A 43 0.10 4.87 -11.10
CA ALA A 43 1.50 5.05 -11.49
C ALA A 43 2.24 3.71 -11.57
N MET A 44 2.04 2.82 -10.60
CA MET A 44 2.71 1.53 -10.56
C MET A 44 2.12 0.54 -11.57
N THR A 45 0.80 0.45 -11.66
CA THR A 45 0.11 -0.48 -12.56
C THR A 45 0.28 -0.14 -14.04
N GLU A 46 0.51 1.14 -14.38
CA GLU A 46 0.89 1.59 -15.74
C GLU A 46 2.37 1.35 -16.04
N HIS A 47 3.23 1.45 -15.02
CA HIS A 47 4.66 1.21 -15.19
C HIS A 47 4.99 -0.29 -15.29
N PHE A 48 4.30 -1.12 -14.52
CA PHE A 48 4.49 -2.58 -14.48
C PHE A 48 3.48 -3.30 -15.40
N THR A 49 2.88 -4.38 -14.94
CA THR A 49 2.19 -5.34 -15.82
C THR A 49 0.68 -5.36 -15.67
N PHE A 50 0.11 -4.78 -14.61
CA PHE A 50 -1.30 -4.97 -14.30
C PHE A 50 -2.24 -4.32 -15.32
N ARG A 51 -1.96 -3.07 -15.74
CA ARG A 51 -2.79 -2.42 -16.77
C ARG A 51 -2.80 -3.22 -18.06
N GLU A 52 -1.62 -3.68 -18.52
CA GLU A 52 -1.52 -4.51 -19.71
C GLU A 52 -2.26 -5.83 -19.54
N GLU A 53 -2.17 -6.48 -18.37
CA GLU A 53 -2.92 -7.70 -18.06
C GLU A 53 -4.42 -7.48 -18.21
N VAL A 54 -4.96 -6.39 -17.63
CA VAL A 54 -6.39 -6.05 -17.73
C VAL A 54 -6.81 -5.86 -19.17
N LEU A 55 -6.10 -5.02 -19.93
CA LEU A 55 -6.44 -4.73 -21.32
C LEU A 55 -6.39 -5.98 -22.21
N ASN A 56 -5.42 -6.86 -21.98
CA ASN A 56 -5.32 -8.11 -22.73
C ASN A 56 -6.46 -9.09 -22.39
N LYS A 57 -6.86 -9.18 -21.13
CA LYS A 57 -7.92 -10.12 -20.71
C LYS A 57 -9.35 -9.61 -21.01
N TYR A 58 -9.51 -8.28 -21.12
CA TYR A 58 -10.81 -7.63 -21.36
C TYR A 58 -10.87 -6.89 -22.71
N GLU A 59 -10.18 -7.41 -23.73
CA GLU A 59 -10.29 -6.95 -25.13
C GLU A 59 -10.06 -5.43 -25.30
N GLY A 60 -9.22 -4.82 -24.45
CA GLY A 60 -8.89 -3.40 -24.50
C GLY A 60 -9.89 -2.49 -23.76
N ASP A 61 -10.79 -3.04 -22.96
CA ASP A 61 -11.76 -2.24 -22.20
C ASP A 61 -11.11 -1.52 -21.01
N GLU A 62 -10.79 -0.25 -21.22
CA GLU A 62 -10.24 0.63 -20.18
C GLU A 62 -11.17 0.79 -18.96
N SER A 63 -12.47 0.64 -19.13
CA SER A 63 -13.42 0.83 -18.01
C SER A 63 -13.20 -0.19 -16.89
N VAL A 64 -12.78 -1.40 -17.23
CA VAL A 64 -12.44 -2.44 -16.25
C VAL A 64 -11.19 -2.04 -15.45
N TYR A 65 -10.18 -1.48 -16.12
CA TYR A 65 -9.00 -0.98 -15.45
C TYR A 65 -9.34 0.17 -14.47
N GLU A 66 -10.15 1.13 -14.91
CA GLU A 66 -10.60 2.22 -14.04
C GLU A 66 -11.36 1.72 -12.80
N MET A 67 -12.21 0.70 -12.93
CA MET A 67 -12.89 0.10 -11.79
C MET A 67 -11.91 -0.52 -10.78
N PHE A 68 -10.81 -1.11 -11.24
CA PHE A 68 -9.76 -1.59 -10.33
C PHE A 68 -9.06 -0.44 -9.63
N ILE A 69 -8.72 0.64 -10.33
CA ILE A 69 -8.09 1.83 -9.73
C ILE A 69 -8.99 2.44 -8.64
N GLU A 70 -10.28 2.64 -8.92
CA GLU A 70 -11.24 3.11 -7.91
C GLU A 70 -11.31 2.16 -6.70
N SER A 71 -11.27 0.84 -6.92
CA SER A 71 -11.27 -0.13 -5.84
C SER A 71 -9.99 -0.04 -4.99
N PHE A 72 -8.82 0.19 -5.60
CA PHE A 72 -7.54 0.35 -4.91
C PHE A 72 -7.52 1.59 -4.03
N GLU A 73 -8.05 2.70 -4.52
CA GLU A 73 -8.18 3.94 -3.74
C GLU A 73 -9.08 3.77 -2.51
N SER A 74 -10.04 2.86 -2.56
CA SER A 74 -10.93 2.58 -1.43
C SER A 74 -10.28 1.74 -0.33
N LEU A 75 -9.15 1.06 -0.59
CA LEU A 75 -8.49 0.19 0.39
C LEU A 75 -7.97 0.98 1.60
N PRO A 76 -8.09 0.45 2.83
CA PRO A 76 -7.46 1.01 4.02
C PRO A 76 -5.94 1.07 3.89
N ILE A 77 -5.30 2.05 4.54
CA ILE A 77 -3.85 2.25 4.50
C ILE A 77 -3.14 1.53 5.65
N ALA A 78 -3.79 1.41 6.79
CA ALA A 78 -3.23 0.75 7.96
C ALA A 78 -4.32 0.02 8.75
N ALA A 79 -3.90 -0.88 9.64
CA ALA A 79 -4.74 -1.57 10.59
C ALA A 79 -4.09 -1.58 11.97
N ASP A 80 -4.87 -1.23 12.98
CA ASP A 80 -4.52 -1.44 14.38
C ASP A 80 -5.05 -2.80 14.83
N VAL A 81 -4.17 -3.64 15.37
CA VAL A 81 -4.53 -4.95 15.91
C VAL A 81 -4.45 -4.90 17.44
N ASN A 82 -5.60 -4.82 18.09
CA ASN A 82 -5.78 -4.80 19.54
C ASN A 82 -5.08 -3.64 20.29
N GLY A 83 -4.66 -2.59 19.62
CA GLY A 83 -3.85 -1.53 20.21
C GLY A 83 -2.37 -1.89 20.44
N ASP A 84 -1.94 -3.08 20.01
CA ASP A 84 -0.60 -3.58 20.22
C ASP A 84 0.26 -3.51 18.94
N TYR A 85 -0.38 -3.62 17.77
CA TYR A 85 0.32 -3.70 16.48
C TYR A 85 -0.32 -2.76 15.47
N LEU A 86 0.45 -1.79 14.98
CA LEU A 86 0.09 -0.98 13.82
C LEU A 86 0.68 -1.62 12.56
N CYS A 87 -0.18 -2.12 11.69
CA CYS A 87 0.17 -2.79 10.44
C CYS A 87 -0.06 -1.87 9.25
N MET A 88 0.90 -1.82 8.33
CA MET A 88 0.82 -1.05 7.09
C MET A 88 1.70 -1.71 6.03
N HIS A 89 1.58 -1.30 4.77
CA HIS A 89 2.34 -1.91 3.68
C HIS A 89 3.81 -1.48 3.68
N GLY A 90 4.09 -0.17 3.64
CA GLY A 90 5.46 0.35 3.66
C GLY A 90 5.98 0.44 5.09
N GLY A 91 5.87 1.60 5.70
CA GLY A 91 6.32 1.78 7.08
C GLY A 91 5.94 3.15 7.64
N ILE A 92 6.60 3.54 8.70
CA ILE A 92 6.27 4.75 9.44
C ILE A 92 6.80 6.02 8.76
N SER A 93 6.06 7.11 8.96
CA SER A 93 6.38 8.46 8.49
C SER A 93 6.84 9.36 9.63
N PRO A 94 7.68 10.37 9.36
CA PRO A 94 7.91 11.46 10.31
C PRO A 94 6.65 12.22 10.72
N GLU A 95 5.58 12.16 9.91
CA GLU A 95 4.29 12.78 10.18
C GLU A 95 3.37 11.92 11.08
N LEU A 96 3.72 10.67 11.32
CA LEU A 96 2.96 9.76 12.20
C LEU A 96 3.32 10.06 13.66
N VAL A 97 2.51 10.87 14.33
CA VAL A 97 2.68 11.21 15.75
C VAL A 97 1.78 10.33 16.62
N THR A 98 0.57 10.07 16.17
CA THR A 98 -0.39 9.16 16.81
C THR A 98 -1.02 8.23 15.79
N VAL A 99 -1.50 7.07 16.22
CA VAL A 99 -2.20 6.12 15.32
C VAL A 99 -3.42 6.79 14.67
N ASP A 100 -4.09 7.68 15.40
CA ASP A 100 -5.26 8.41 14.89
C ASP A 100 -4.94 9.37 13.72
N ASP A 101 -3.68 9.74 13.52
CA ASP A 101 -3.30 10.61 12.40
C ASP A 101 -3.56 9.92 11.04
N VAL A 102 -3.50 8.59 10.99
CA VAL A 102 -3.83 7.82 9.79
C VAL A 102 -5.26 8.06 9.33
N ASN A 103 -6.19 8.29 10.26
CA ASN A 103 -7.60 8.56 9.95
C ASN A 103 -7.83 9.93 9.29
N LYS A 104 -6.84 10.82 9.30
CA LYS A 104 -6.90 12.15 8.67
C LYS A 104 -6.49 12.13 7.20
N ILE A 105 -5.93 11.01 6.73
CA ILE A 105 -5.47 10.86 5.36
C ILE A 105 -6.68 10.71 4.43
N ASP A 106 -6.74 11.56 3.41
CA ASP A 106 -7.58 11.29 2.24
C ASP A 106 -6.92 10.18 1.42
N ARG A 107 -7.46 8.97 1.50
CA ARG A 107 -6.93 7.81 0.79
C ARG A 107 -7.58 7.57 -0.57
N PHE A 108 -8.70 8.26 -0.85
CA PHE A 108 -9.46 8.12 -2.10
C PHE A 108 -8.83 8.92 -3.24
N ILE A 109 -7.51 8.85 -3.32
CA ILE A 109 -6.70 9.56 -4.32
C ILE A 109 -5.56 8.66 -4.81
N GLU A 110 -5.00 9.02 -5.96
CA GLU A 110 -3.71 8.48 -6.39
C GLU A 110 -2.63 8.92 -5.40
N PRO A 111 -1.75 8.00 -4.91
CA PRO A 111 -0.71 8.36 -3.96
C PRO A 111 0.23 9.43 -4.53
N PRO A 112 0.47 10.53 -3.79
CA PRO A 112 1.43 11.54 -4.21
C PRO A 112 2.86 11.02 -4.10
N LEU A 113 3.82 11.72 -4.71
CA LEU A 113 5.24 11.37 -4.67
C LEU A 113 5.94 11.74 -3.34
N SER A 114 5.23 12.34 -2.40
CA SER A 114 5.74 12.71 -1.07
C SER A 114 4.60 12.95 -0.09
N GLY A 115 4.92 13.02 1.21
CA GLY A 115 3.96 13.27 2.28
C GLY A 115 3.43 11.99 2.91
N PHE A 116 2.51 12.15 3.86
CA PHE A 116 2.13 11.10 4.78
C PHE A 116 1.62 9.82 4.10
N LEU A 117 0.70 9.94 3.13
CA LEU A 117 0.19 8.78 2.37
C LEU A 117 1.32 8.07 1.60
N CYS A 118 2.20 8.84 0.95
CA CYS A 118 3.37 8.27 0.27
C CYS A 118 4.23 7.46 1.25
N ASP A 119 4.52 8.02 2.43
CA ASP A 119 5.40 7.37 3.38
C ASP A 119 4.85 6.04 3.89
N LEU A 120 3.56 5.97 4.22
CA LEU A 120 2.93 4.73 4.68
C LEU A 120 2.93 3.62 3.62
N LEU A 121 3.06 3.97 2.34
CA LEU A 121 3.12 3.02 1.23
C LEU A 121 4.55 2.69 0.76
N TRP A 122 5.53 3.55 1.04
CA TRP A 122 6.85 3.48 0.42
C TRP A 122 8.03 3.50 1.38
N SER A 123 7.86 3.86 2.67
CA SER A 123 8.99 3.87 3.60
C SER A 123 9.49 2.45 3.90
N ASP A 124 10.80 2.32 4.06
CA ASP A 124 11.46 1.05 4.33
C ASP A 124 12.21 1.10 5.68
N PRO A 125 12.30 -0.01 6.43
CA PRO A 125 13.22 -0.10 7.54
C PRO A 125 14.67 -0.07 7.02
N CYS A 126 15.57 0.61 7.72
CA CYS A 126 16.99 0.55 7.40
C CYS A 126 17.63 -0.75 7.91
N GLY A 127 18.76 -1.15 7.33
CA GLY A 127 19.48 -2.35 7.74
C GLY A 127 20.00 -2.28 9.19
N ASP A 128 20.18 -3.43 9.83
CA ASP A 128 20.51 -3.57 11.25
C ASP A 128 21.70 -2.73 11.73
N LYS A 129 22.71 -2.52 10.86
CA LYS A 129 23.90 -1.73 11.19
C LYS A 129 23.63 -0.23 11.26
N GLU A 130 22.66 0.25 10.50
CA GLU A 130 22.28 1.67 10.36
C GLU A 130 21.12 2.03 11.30
N ALA A 131 20.33 1.02 11.72
CA ALA A 131 19.13 1.21 12.52
C ALA A 131 19.37 1.86 13.88
N ARG A 132 20.56 1.65 14.49
CA ARG A 132 20.88 2.16 15.80
C ARG A 132 21.28 3.64 15.73
N GLY A 133 20.45 4.50 16.31
CA GLY A 133 20.69 5.95 16.36
C GLY A 133 20.19 6.73 15.13
N MET A 134 19.66 6.04 14.11
CA MET A 134 18.99 6.70 13.00
C MET A 134 17.49 6.90 13.36
N LYS A 135 16.98 8.10 13.06
CA LYS A 135 15.53 8.32 13.04
C LYS A 135 15.01 8.08 11.63
N TYR A 136 15.29 9.00 10.74
CA TYR A 136 14.89 8.95 9.34
C TYR A 136 16.04 9.39 8.43
N SER A 137 16.11 8.79 7.25
CA SER A 137 16.96 9.22 6.14
C SER A 137 16.19 9.17 4.84
N LYS A 138 16.61 9.95 3.83
CA LYS A 138 15.99 9.91 2.51
C LYS A 138 16.12 8.50 1.91
N ASN A 139 15.04 7.95 1.36
CA ASN A 139 15.06 6.67 0.67
C ASN A 139 15.46 6.86 -0.80
N VAL A 140 16.77 6.80 -1.05
CA VAL A 140 17.33 7.03 -2.39
C VAL A 140 16.97 5.90 -3.37
N GLU A 141 16.79 4.69 -2.86
CA GLU A 141 16.46 3.52 -3.68
C GLU A 141 15.04 3.57 -4.23
N ARG A 142 14.12 4.16 -3.48
CA ARG A 142 12.73 4.36 -3.90
C ARG A 142 12.50 5.68 -4.63
N GLU A 143 13.47 6.61 -4.58
CA GLU A 143 13.36 7.98 -5.09
C GLU A 143 12.25 8.82 -4.42
N CYS A 144 11.58 8.27 -3.42
CA CYS A 144 10.55 8.92 -2.60
C CYS A 144 10.65 8.44 -1.15
N SER A 145 9.91 9.10 -0.22
CA SER A 145 9.77 8.67 1.17
C SER A 145 11.10 8.51 1.95
N TYR A 146 11.10 7.70 3.01
CA TYR A 146 12.17 7.59 3.99
C TYR A 146 12.59 6.14 4.26
N LYS A 147 13.84 5.96 4.67
CA LYS A 147 14.26 4.82 5.49
C LYS A 147 14.20 5.23 6.97
N PHE A 148 13.69 4.35 7.81
CA PHE A 148 13.56 4.60 9.25
C PHE A 148 14.36 3.60 10.08
N GLY A 149 14.90 4.08 11.20
CA GLY A 149 15.63 3.26 12.16
C GLY A 149 14.76 2.80 13.33
N LEU A 150 15.40 2.36 14.42
CA LEU A 150 14.70 1.84 15.61
C LEU A 150 14.10 2.95 16.50
N GLU A 151 14.61 4.19 16.41
CA GLU A 151 14.15 5.29 17.28
C GLU A 151 12.67 5.64 17.07
N PRO A 152 12.17 5.77 15.82
CA PRO A 152 10.77 6.07 15.57
C PRO A 152 9.79 4.92 15.85
N VAL A 153 10.28 3.69 16.04
CA VAL A 153 9.44 2.50 16.26
C VAL A 153 9.14 2.29 17.76
N LYS A 154 9.82 3.02 18.64
CA LYS A 154 9.63 2.96 20.11
C LYS A 154 8.52 3.88 20.58
#